data_5a85d88d0ac82d4cc5ad607ea579e13b
#
_entry.id   5a85d88d0ac82d4cc5ad607ea579e13b
#
_cell.length_a   1.000
_cell.length_b   1.000
_cell.length_c   1.000
_cell.angle_alpha   90.00
_cell.angle_beta   90.00
_cell.angle_gamma   90.00
#
_symmetry.space_group_name_H-M   'P 1'
#
loop_
_entity.id
_entity.type
_entity.pdbx_description
1 polymer ?
#
loop_
_entity_poly.entity_id
_entity_poly.type
_entity_poly.pdbx_seq_one_letter_code
_entity_poly.pdbx_strand_id
1 'polypeptide(L)'
;MPEELRGTYAGLAHSVTVEHLKALGITTIELLPIHASVSEPFLTKRELTNYWGYSTLSYFAPEPSYATAAARAAGPQAVLDEVRGMVSMLHEAGLEVVLDVVYNHTCEGGVDGPSLSLRGLDNLDYYLHAPYLPAQYMDVTGTGNTVDFRATGAIRLVLDSLRY
;
A
#
# COMPACT_ATOMS: atom_id res chain seq x y z
N MET A 1 -24.07 -9.67 2.91
CA MET A 1 -22.76 -9.68 3.61
C MET A 1 -22.92 -9.07 4.98
N PRO A 2 -22.36 -9.66 6.05
CA PRO A 2 -22.33 -9.11 7.41
C PRO A 2 -21.73 -7.69 7.41
N GLU A 3 -22.21 -6.84 8.31
CA GLU A 3 -21.78 -5.44 8.35
C GLU A 3 -20.32 -5.29 8.75
N GLU A 4 -19.85 -6.11 9.67
CA GLU A 4 -18.47 -6.16 10.16
C GLU A 4 -17.43 -6.56 9.11
N LEU A 5 -17.86 -7.16 7.98
CA LEU A 5 -16.99 -7.52 6.86
C LEU A 5 -16.92 -6.45 5.77
N ARG A 6 -17.79 -5.42 5.85
CA ARG A 6 -17.77 -4.36 4.83
C ARG A 6 -16.48 -3.57 4.88
N GLY A 7 -15.86 -3.38 3.71
CA GLY A 7 -14.58 -2.68 3.60
C GLY A 7 -13.36 -3.46 4.09
N THR A 8 -13.49 -4.80 4.27
CA THR A 8 -12.38 -5.65 4.68
C THR A 8 -11.93 -6.60 3.57
N TYR A 9 -10.72 -7.14 3.70
CA TYR A 9 -10.20 -8.19 2.82
C TYR A 9 -11.13 -9.41 2.78
N ALA A 10 -11.58 -9.87 3.95
CA ALA A 10 -12.54 -10.97 4.06
C ALA A 10 -13.90 -10.64 3.41
N GLY A 11 -14.31 -9.36 3.46
CA GLY A 11 -15.52 -8.90 2.81
C GLY A 11 -15.45 -8.93 1.28
N LEU A 12 -14.28 -8.65 0.70
CA LEU A 12 -14.08 -8.77 -0.74
C LEU A 12 -14.19 -10.22 -1.22
N ALA A 13 -13.66 -11.16 -0.46
CA ALA A 13 -13.73 -12.60 -0.75
C ALA A 13 -15.04 -13.27 -0.28
N HIS A 14 -15.97 -12.55 0.33
CA HIS A 14 -17.24 -13.09 0.77
C HIS A 14 -18.10 -13.55 -0.41
N SER A 15 -18.84 -14.67 -0.27
CA SER A 15 -19.61 -15.27 -1.36
C SER A 15 -20.56 -14.28 -2.07
N VAL A 16 -21.24 -13.42 -1.33
CA VAL A 16 -22.11 -12.39 -1.91
C VAL A 16 -21.37 -11.43 -2.84
N THR A 17 -20.14 -11.04 -2.49
CA THR A 17 -19.29 -10.17 -3.32
C THR A 17 -18.82 -10.94 -4.56
N VAL A 18 -18.31 -12.13 -4.36
CA VAL A 18 -17.81 -13.00 -5.44
C VAL A 18 -18.92 -13.32 -6.46
N GLU A 19 -20.11 -13.69 -5.99
CA GLU A 19 -21.27 -13.96 -6.85
C GLU A 19 -21.66 -12.73 -7.67
N HIS A 20 -21.66 -11.54 -7.06
CA HIS A 20 -21.93 -10.29 -7.76
C HIS A 20 -20.90 -10.01 -8.85
N LEU A 21 -19.60 -10.14 -8.55
CA LEU A 21 -18.51 -9.93 -9.50
C LEU A 21 -18.60 -10.90 -10.68
N LYS A 22 -18.89 -12.16 -10.40
CA LYS A 22 -19.11 -13.19 -11.45
C LYS A 22 -20.35 -12.89 -12.29
N ALA A 23 -21.43 -12.40 -11.67
CA ALA A 23 -22.63 -12.03 -12.40
C ALA A 23 -22.41 -10.83 -13.35
N LEU A 24 -21.45 -9.94 -13.04
CA LEU A 24 -21.01 -8.86 -13.93
C LEU A 24 -20.15 -9.37 -15.11
N GLY A 25 -19.71 -10.63 -15.07
CA GLY A 25 -18.90 -11.25 -16.12
C GLY A 25 -17.42 -10.83 -16.09
N ILE A 26 -16.93 -10.26 -15.00
CA ILE A 26 -15.51 -9.92 -14.88
C ILE A 26 -14.66 -11.17 -14.60
N THR A 27 -13.40 -11.11 -15.00
CA THR A 27 -12.41 -12.18 -14.81
C THR A 27 -11.26 -11.73 -13.92
N THR A 28 -11.04 -10.45 -13.81
CA THR A 28 -9.90 -9.87 -13.09
C THR A 28 -10.36 -8.71 -12.23
N ILE A 29 -9.83 -8.63 -11.01
CA ILE A 29 -10.05 -7.53 -10.06
C ILE A 29 -8.74 -6.80 -9.92
N GLU A 30 -8.73 -5.49 -10.21
CA GLU A 30 -7.63 -4.61 -9.87
C GLU A 30 -7.94 -3.87 -8.58
N LEU A 31 -7.09 -4.03 -7.59
CA LEU A 31 -7.23 -3.37 -6.30
C LEU A 31 -6.37 -2.12 -6.25
N LEU A 32 -6.93 -1.02 -5.76
CA LEU A 32 -6.15 0.13 -5.30
C LEU A 32 -5.10 -0.34 -4.29
N PRO A 33 -4.03 0.45 -4.02
CA PRO A 33 -2.92 -0.01 -3.19
C PRO A 33 -3.36 -0.56 -1.84
N ILE A 34 -2.89 -1.76 -1.52
CA ILE A 34 -3.14 -2.43 -0.24
C ILE A 34 -1.91 -2.42 0.67
N HIS A 35 -0.82 -1.80 0.27
CA HIS A 35 0.33 -1.59 1.16
C HIS A 35 -0.04 -0.69 2.33
N ALA A 36 0.55 -0.95 3.49
CA ALA A 36 0.42 -0.07 4.66
C ALA A 36 0.74 1.37 4.29
N SER A 37 -0.16 2.27 4.59
CA SER A 37 -0.13 3.67 4.15
C SER A 37 -0.37 4.64 5.31
N VAL A 38 -0.04 5.91 5.08
CA VAL A 38 -0.26 7.00 6.05
C VAL A 38 -0.98 8.12 5.35
N SER A 39 -1.98 8.70 6.01
CA SER A 39 -2.65 9.88 5.49
C SER A 39 -1.71 11.08 5.47
N GLU A 40 -1.71 11.80 4.37
CA GLU A 40 -0.88 12.98 4.17
C GLU A 40 -1.27 14.10 5.16
N PRO A 41 -0.32 14.92 5.61
CA PRO A 41 -0.57 15.97 6.59
C PRO A 41 -1.66 16.99 6.19
N PHE A 42 -1.84 17.25 4.88
CA PHE A 42 -2.90 18.14 4.42
C PHE A 42 -4.30 17.53 4.51
N LEU A 43 -4.42 16.19 4.45
CA LEU A 43 -5.68 15.48 4.70
C LEU A 43 -5.99 15.47 6.19
N THR A 44 -5.04 15.08 7.03
CA THR A 44 -5.25 14.99 8.49
C THR A 44 -5.60 16.34 9.11
N LYS A 45 -5.03 17.45 8.61
CA LYS A 45 -5.41 18.82 9.02
C LYS A 45 -6.88 19.17 8.69
N ARG A 46 -7.50 18.44 7.77
CA ARG A 46 -8.91 18.60 7.37
C ARG A 46 -9.81 17.50 7.92
N GLU A 47 -9.29 16.71 8.86
CA GLU A 47 -9.98 15.52 9.43
C GLU A 47 -10.37 14.49 8.35
N LEU A 48 -9.59 14.42 7.27
CA LEU A 48 -9.74 13.45 6.18
C LEU A 48 -8.66 12.38 6.28
N THR A 49 -8.94 11.21 5.70
CA THR A 49 -8.00 10.10 5.57
C THR A 49 -7.64 9.86 4.12
N ASN A 50 -6.47 9.26 3.87
CA ASN A 50 -6.12 8.76 2.56
C ASN A 50 -7.02 7.57 2.22
N TYR A 51 -7.85 7.72 1.19
CA TYR A 51 -8.81 6.70 0.76
C TYR A 51 -8.22 5.77 -0.31
N TRP A 52 -7.29 6.29 -1.12
CA TRP A 52 -6.78 5.55 -2.28
C TRP A 52 -5.56 4.69 -1.99
N GLY A 53 -4.84 4.94 -0.89
CA GLY A 53 -3.67 4.16 -0.49
C GLY A 53 -2.35 4.55 -1.18
N TYR A 54 -2.30 5.63 -1.97
CA TYR A 54 -1.09 6.05 -2.71
C TYR A 54 -0.05 6.79 -1.85
N SER A 55 -0.01 6.56 -0.55
CA SER A 55 0.96 7.16 0.38
C SER A 55 1.63 6.06 1.21
N THR A 56 2.46 5.27 0.54
CA THR A 56 3.01 4.01 1.07
C THR A 56 3.99 4.23 2.20
N LEU A 57 3.75 3.54 3.32
CA LEU A 57 4.63 3.46 4.48
C LEU A 57 5.56 2.25 4.39
N SER A 58 5.04 1.10 4.01
CA SER A 58 5.79 -0.15 3.96
C SER A 58 5.40 -0.98 2.74
N TYR A 59 6.42 -1.43 1.98
CA TYR A 59 6.24 -2.28 0.81
C TYR A 59 6.08 -3.78 1.13
N PHE A 60 6.22 -4.16 2.40
CA PHE A 60 6.18 -5.55 2.87
C PHE A 60 5.07 -5.80 3.90
N ALA A 61 4.14 -4.89 4.04
CA ALA A 61 3.03 -5.04 4.97
C ALA A 61 1.72 -4.59 4.32
N PRO A 62 0.63 -5.36 4.45
CA PRO A 62 -0.69 -4.92 4.02
C PRO A 62 -1.25 -3.85 4.97
N GLU A 63 -2.16 -3.04 4.46
CA GLU A 63 -2.85 -1.99 5.23
C GLU A 63 -3.78 -2.63 6.27
N PRO A 64 -3.52 -2.45 7.58
CA PRO A 64 -4.29 -3.12 8.61
C PRO A 64 -5.72 -2.60 8.76
N SER A 65 -6.02 -1.38 8.31
CA SER A 65 -7.38 -0.84 8.40
C SER A 65 -8.38 -1.59 7.52
N TYR A 66 -7.91 -2.28 6.49
CA TYR A 66 -8.73 -3.13 5.62
C TYR A 66 -8.88 -4.57 6.13
N ALA A 67 -8.25 -4.92 7.24
CA ALA A 67 -8.45 -6.23 7.86
C ALA A 67 -9.63 -6.21 8.82
N THR A 68 -10.20 -7.38 9.09
CA THR A 68 -11.24 -7.54 10.12
C THR A 68 -10.74 -7.13 11.49
N ALA A 69 -11.64 -6.74 12.39
CA ALA A 69 -11.28 -6.40 13.76
C ALA A 69 -10.58 -7.58 14.48
N ALA A 70 -11.00 -8.80 14.18
CA ALA A 70 -10.39 -10.02 14.72
C ALA A 70 -8.95 -10.20 14.25
N ALA A 71 -8.68 -10.03 12.96
CA ALA A 71 -7.32 -10.13 12.41
C ALA A 71 -6.40 -9.03 12.97
N ARG A 72 -6.89 -7.79 13.07
CA ARG A 72 -6.13 -6.69 13.70
C ARG A 72 -5.78 -6.99 15.15
N ALA A 73 -6.72 -7.51 15.92
CA ALA A 73 -6.50 -7.86 17.32
C ALA A 73 -5.51 -9.03 17.50
N ALA A 74 -5.46 -9.97 16.54
CA ALA A 74 -4.55 -11.10 16.54
C ALA A 74 -3.12 -10.73 16.09
N GLY A 75 -2.93 -9.59 15.44
CA GLY A 75 -1.63 -9.04 15.09
C GLY A 75 -1.27 -9.11 13.60
N PRO A 76 -0.07 -8.63 13.24
CA PRO A 76 0.33 -8.42 11.83
C PRO A 76 0.27 -9.68 10.97
N GLN A 77 0.63 -10.84 11.52
CA GLN A 77 0.57 -12.10 10.79
C GLN A 77 -0.86 -12.45 10.39
N ALA A 78 -1.84 -12.24 11.27
CA ALA A 78 -3.24 -12.52 10.96
C ALA A 78 -3.80 -11.57 9.89
N VAL A 79 -3.33 -10.32 9.84
CA VAL A 79 -3.66 -9.38 8.76
C VAL A 79 -3.12 -9.90 7.41
N LEU A 80 -1.87 -10.34 7.38
CA LEU A 80 -1.26 -10.93 6.18
C LEU A 80 -1.98 -12.21 5.74
N ASP A 81 -2.35 -13.06 6.69
CA ASP A 81 -3.07 -14.30 6.40
C ASP A 81 -4.48 -14.03 5.87
N GLU A 82 -5.14 -12.95 6.32
CA GLU A 82 -6.44 -12.53 5.78
C GLU A 82 -6.31 -12.06 4.31
N VAL A 83 -5.26 -11.30 3.97
CA VAL A 83 -4.97 -10.92 2.57
C VAL A 83 -4.72 -12.16 1.70
N ARG A 84 -3.88 -13.08 2.16
CA ARG A 84 -3.59 -14.32 1.43
C ARG A 84 -4.84 -15.18 1.25
N GLY A 85 -5.67 -15.27 2.29
CA GLY A 85 -6.95 -15.96 2.24
C GLY A 85 -7.91 -15.33 1.23
N MET A 86 -8.00 -14.00 1.21
CA MET A 86 -8.78 -13.27 0.21
C MET A 86 -8.33 -13.62 -1.22
N VAL A 87 -7.05 -13.52 -1.52
CA VAL A 87 -6.51 -13.83 -2.86
C VAL A 87 -6.79 -15.30 -3.23
N SER A 88 -6.57 -16.24 -2.30
CA SER A 88 -6.85 -17.66 -2.55
C SER A 88 -8.30 -17.92 -2.91
N MET A 89 -9.23 -17.35 -2.13
CA MET A 89 -10.68 -17.52 -2.38
C MET A 89 -11.13 -16.89 -3.70
N LEU A 90 -10.56 -15.75 -4.08
CA LEU A 90 -10.85 -15.11 -5.37
C LEU A 90 -10.32 -15.97 -6.53
N HIS A 91 -9.11 -16.52 -6.42
CA HIS A 91 -8.55 -17.45 -7.40
C HIS A 91 -9.38 -18.72 -7.52
N GLU A 92 -9.82 -19.33 -6.41
CA GLU A 92 -10.71 -20.49 -6.40
C GLU A 92 -12.05 -20.20 -7.09
N ALA A 93 -12.52 -18.96 -7.02
CA ALA A 93 -13.71 -18.50 -7.73
C ALA A 93 -13.48 -18.24 -9.23
N GLY A 94 -12.24 -18.33 -9.71
CA GLY A 94 -11.85 -18.06 -11.11
C GLY A 94 -11.64 -16.57 -11.40
N LEU A 95 -11.37 -15.77 -10.38
CA LEU A 95 -11.08 -14.33 -10.51
C LEU A 95 -9.59 -14.10 -10.31
N GLU A 96 -8.94 -13.44 -11.25
CA GLU A 96 -7.56 -12.96 -11.11
C GLU A 96 -7.51 -11.70 -10.22
N VAL A 97 -6.40 -11.53 -9.51
CA VAL A 97 -6.15 -10.35 -8.67
C VAL A 97 -4.92 -9.61 -9.16
N VAL A 98 -5.08 -8.33 -9.46
CA VAL A 98 -4.00 -7.40 -9.78
C VAL A 98 -3.90 -6.38 -8.65
N LEU A 99 -2.69 -6.13 -8.15
CA LEU A 99 -2.42 -5.14 -7.14
C LEU A 99 -1.83 -3.89 -7.79
N ASP A 100 -2.48 -2.75 -7.62
CA ASP A 100 -1.88 -1.46 -7.93
C ASP A 100 -0.82 -1.14 -6.85
N VAL A 101 0.38 -0.76 -7.27
CA VAL A 101 1.52 -0.55 -6.37
C VAL A 101 2.22 0.77 -6.65
N VAL A 102 2.67 1.44 -5.58
CA VAL A 102 3.33 2.74 -5.63
C VAL A 102 4.75 2.62 -5.13
N TYR A 103 5.72 2.70 -6.04
CA TYR A 103 7.14 2.63 -5.69
C TYR A 103 7.90 3.93 -5.96
N ASN A 104 7.30 4.87 -6.68
CA ASN A 104 7.97 6.11 -7.10
C ASN A 104 8.15 7.14 -5.97
N HIS A 105 7.40 7.03 -4.86
CA HIS A 105 7.50 7.89 -3.68
C HIS A 105 7.05 7.15 -2.42
N THR A 106 7.23 7.77 -1.27
CA THR A 106 6.77 7.28 0.03
C THR A 106 5.90 8.31 0.75
N CYS A 107 5.27 7.88 1.84
CA CYS A 107 4.46 8.74 2.71
C CYS A 107 5.26 9.82 3.47
N GLU A 108 6.58 9.84 3.35
CA GLU A 108 7.45 10.73 4.13
C GLU A 108 7.44 12.19 3.63
N GLY A 109 6.80 12.47 2.48
CA GLY A 109 6.66 13.82 1.94
C GLY A 109 7.99 14.52 1.66
N GLY A 110 8.01 15.86 1.71
CA GLY A 110 9.19 16.69 1.46
C GLY A 110 10.17 16.73 2.63
N VAL A 111 11.14 17.65 2.56
CA VAL A 111 12.20 17.81 3.57
C VAL A 111 11.66 18.06 4.99
N ASP A 112 10.50 18.68 5.11
CA ASP A 112 9.82 18.95 6.39
C ASP A 112 8.89 17.80 6.82
N GLY A 113 8.85 16.70 6.05
CA GLY A 113 8.02 15.54 6.35
C GLY A 113 8.63 14.67 7.46
N PRO A 114 7.84 13.72 7.99
CA PRO A 114 8.30 12.83 9.05
C PRO A 114 9.31 11.80 8.55
N SER A 115 10.15 11.29 9.45
CA SER A 115 11.00 10.12 9.20
C SER A 115 10.30 8.88 9.73
N LEU A 116 9.64 8.15 8.87
CA LEU A 116 8.79 7.00 9.21
C LEU A 116 9.28 5.68 8.58
N SER A 117 9.99 5.77 7.47
CA SER A 117 10.38 4.63 6.66
C SER A 117 11.83 4.78 6.15
N LEU A 118 12.03 4.92 4.85
CA LEU A 118 13.34 4.89 4.18
C LEU A 118 14.26 6.04 4.59
N ARG A 119 13.72 7.21 4.90
CA ARG A 119 14.49 8.38 5.34
C ARG A 119 15.33 8.09 6.59
N GLY A 120 14.76 7.34 7.52
CA GLY A 120 15.46 6.97 8.75
C GLY A 120 16.52 5.89 8.58
N LEU A 121 16.48 5.15 7.47
CA LEU A 121 17.44 4.10 7.13
C LEU A 121 18.65 4.66 6.41
N ASP A 122 18.45 5.22 5.21
CA ASP A 122 19.47 5.90 4.43
C ASP A 122 18.84 6.90 3.46
N ASN A 123 18.71 8.15 3.92
CA ASN A 123 18.06 9.19 3.15
C ASN A 123 18.73 9.46 1.80
N LEU A 124 20.06 9.36 1.74
CA LEU A 124 20.82 9.68 0.54
C LEU A 124 20.80 8.56 -0.50
N ASP A 125 20.63 7.31 -0.07
CA ASP A 125 20.59 6.16 -0.98
C ASP A 125 19.18 5.91 -1.52
N TYR A 126 18.13 6.16 -0.70
CA TYR A 126 16.76 5.87 -1.12
C TYR A 126 16.04 6.99 -1.85
N TYR A 127 16.43 8.26 -1.63
CA TYR A 127 15.74 9.39 -2.23
C TYR A 127 16.55 10.17 -3.23
N LEU A 128 15.88 10.66 -4.26
CA LEU A 128 16.46 11.52 -5.27
C LEU A 128 16.69 12.92 -4.71
N HIS A 129 17.96 13.34 -4.66
CA HIS A 129 18.38 14.64 -4.16
C HIS A 129 18.80 15.59 -5.28
N ALA A 130 18.64 16.90 -5.04
CA ALA A 130 19.13 17.92 -5.96
C ALA A 130 20.67 17.85 -6.05
N PRO A 131 21.26 17.86 -7.26
CA PRO A 131 22.68 17.57 -7.47
C PRO A 131 23.66 18.45 -6.67
N TYR A 132 23.29 19.70 -6.39
CA TYR A 132 24.13 20.66 -5.67
C TYR A 132 23.59 21.08 -4.31
N LEU A 133 22.44 20.52 -3.90
CA LEU A 133 21.76 20.81 -2.65
C LEU A 133 21.22 19.51 -2.04
N PRO A 134 22.08 18.65 -1.48
CA PRO A 134 21.66 17.33 -0.99
C PRO A 134 20.65 17.41 0.17
N ALA A 135 20.48 18.56 0.79
CA ALA A 135 19.42 18.81 1.77
C ALA A 135 18.02 18.97 1.14
N GLN A 136 17.92 19.03 -0.18
CA GLN A 136 16.66 19.16 -0.91
C GLN A 136 16.40 17.94 -1.77
N TYR A 137 15.15 17.46 -1.73
CA TYR A 137 14.72 16.43 -2.66
C TYR A 137 14.46 16.99 -4.05
N MET A 138 14.76 16.17 -5.06
CA MET A 138 14.28 16.38 -6.41
C MET A 138 12.91 15.68 -6.51
N ASP A 139 11.85 16.43 -6.31
CA ASP A 139 10.49 15.92 -6.35
C ASP A 139 9.95 15.97 -7.79
N VAL A 140 9.98 14.83 -8.49
CA VAL A 140 9.38 14.67 -9.82
C VAL A 140 8.02 13.97 -9.78
N THR A 141 7.59 13.58 -8.59
CA THR A 141 6.30 12.89 -8.38
C THR A 141 5.17 13.85 -7.98
N GLY A 142 5.51 15.03 -7.46
CA GLY A 142 4.56 15.99 -6.93
C GLY A 142 4.09 15.68 -5.51
N THR A 143 4.74 14.72 -4.82
CA THR A 143 4.35 14.25 -3.47
C THR A 143 5.32 14.67 -2.37
N GLY A 144 6.40 15.37 -2.75
CA GLY A 144 7.43 15.87 -1.84
C GLY A 144 8.72 15.08 -1.85
N ASN A 145 8.72 13.83 -2.33
CA ASN A 145 9.91 13.02 -2.51
C ASN A 145 9.81 12.13 -3.76
N THR A 146 10.95 11.63 -4.21
CA THR A 146 11.05 10.65 -5.28
C THR A 146 12.05 9.59 -4.85
N VAL A 147 11.69 8.31 -4.99
CA VAL A 147 12.61 7.18 -4.75
C VAL A 147 13.65 7.13 -5.88
N ASP A 148 14.92 7.02 -5.53
CA ASP A 148 16.02 7.00 -6.48
C ASP A 148 16.32 5.58 -7.01
N PHE A 149 15.71 5.21 -8.13
CA PHE A 149 15.95 3.92 -8.78
C PHE A 149 17.31 3.78 -9.47
N ARG A 150 18.20 4.75 -9.34
CA ARG A 150 19.62 4.57 -9.72
C ARG A 150 20.39 3.88 -8.60
N ALA A 151 19.88 3.96 -7.36
CA ALA A 151 20.45 3.31 -6.19
C ALA A 151 20.11 1.81 -6.15
N THR A 152 21.12 0.98 -5.95
CA THR A 152 20.95 -0.48 -5.87
C THR A 152 20.05 -0.90 -4.72
N GLY A 153 20.10 -0.18 -3.60
CA GLY A 153 19.25 -0.43 -2.42
C GLY A 153 17.77 -0.26 -2.76
N ALA A 154 17.41 0.82 -3.45
CA ALA A 154 16.02 1.08 -3.84
C ALA A 154 15.49 0.03 -4.84
N ILE A 155 16.30 -0.32 -5.87
CA ILE A 155 15.92 -1.38 -6.83
C ILE A 155 15.71 -2.71 -6.12
N ARG A 156 16.63 -3.12 -5.23
CA ARG A 156 16.52 -4.38 -4.49
C ARG A 156 15.26 -4.40 -3.63
N LEU A 157 14.97 -3.31 -2.91
CA LEU A 157 13.78 -3.18 -2.08
C LEU A 157 12.50 -3.44 -2.88
N VAL A 158 12.38 -2.81 -4.06
CA VAL A 158 11.21 -2.98 -4.94
C VAL A 158 11.12 -4.40 -5.49
N LEU A 159 12.23 -4.96 -5.98
CA LEU A 159 12.24 -6.33 -6.50
C LEU A 159 11.87 -7.36 -5.43
N ASP A 160 12.32 -7.16 -4.19
CA ASP A 160 11.99 -8.05 -3.09
C ASP A 160 10.50 -7.88 -2.66
N SER A 161 9.98 -6.66 -2.70
CA SER A 161 8.55 -6.42 -2.49
C SER A 161 7.66 -7.09 -3.55
N LEU A 162 8.07 -7.06 -4.82
CA LEU A 162 7.34 -7.72 -5.91
C LEU A 162 7.37 -9.27 -5.83
N ARG A 163 8.30 -9.82 -5.05
CA ARG A 163 8.39 -11.28 -4.81
C ARG A 163 7.68 -11.72 -3.55
N TYR A 164 7.45 -10.79 -2.65
CA TYR A 164 6.81 -11.05 -1.37
C TYR A 164 5.32 -11.31 -1.51
#